data_eb8ae2cf397d342699fd432c59bfc7b7
#
_entry.id   eb8ae2cf397d342699fd432c59bfc7b7
#
_cell.length_a   1.000
_cell.length_b   1.000
_cell.length_c   1.000
_cell.angle_alpha   90.00
_cell.angle_beta   90.00
_cell.angle_gamma   90.00
#
_symmetry.space_group_name_H-M   'P 1'
#
loop_
_entity.id
_entity.type
_entity.pdbx_description
1 polymer ?
#
loop_
_entity_poly.entity_id
_entity_poly.type
_entity_poly.pdbx_seq_one_letter_code
_entity_poly.pdbx_strand_id
1 'polypeptide(L)'
;MVTANTQSRDHSRSKALMEEARRYSPGGIHSSIRKMPLDTVFERAEGAYMWDVDGNRYVDYNAAFAAIILGHAYPRIDQAVTAAVQKLDLVSIGTTEHEIALSRKIVEHVPSAEMSLLCNTGSEATYHAIRLARAFTGRADLIKFQGCYHGWHDYLLMNVLGPAEKIGHKDPGSAGMLAEAVDHTTVLDFNDLEGVEAALRTRKYAAVIVEPIGHNMGCVLPTDRFAQGLRRICDETSTILIFDEIITGFRHSLGGYQEKLGVTPDLTTLGKAISNGYPCAVVAGKRELMMQFATAGGPVYFAGTHNAHTVGTVAALATIAELEDGKVYKHLFELGDYLRDGLQEIASRLGIPMLAASYGSIFVPYFMDPDLGPPQNYTDVVMRNNAEKDMAFRLAMIEQGIFMFPRPGRRNCLTAAHTRADMDLTLEIAQDVLQKLR
;
A
#
# COMPACT_ATOMS: atom_id res chain seq x y z
N MET A 1 -17.19 15.45 24.26
CA MET A 1 -15.93 15.11 24.94
C MET A 1 -15.88 13.60 25.09
N VAL A 2 -14.97 12.92 24.40
CA VAL A 2 -14.74 11.46 24.58
C VAL A 2 -13.62 11.37 25.62
N THR A 3 -13.98 11.05 26.84
CA THR A 3 -13.01 10.78 27.92
C THR A 3 -12.29 9.47 27.64
N ALA A 4 -10.97 9.44 27.81
CA ALA A 4 -10.18 8.21 27.77
C ALA A 4 -10.78 7.20 28.77
N ASN A 5 -11.27 6.07 28.25
CA ASN A 5 -11.87 5.01 29.06
C ASN A 5 -10.76 4.12 29.60
N THR A 6 -10.50 4.16 30.89
CA THR A 6 -9.45 3.37 31.56
C THR A 6 -9.85 1.92 31.87
N GLN A 7 -11.05 1.48 31.48
CA GLN A 7 -11.47 0.08 31.60
C GLN A 7 -10.93 -0.74 30.42
N SER A 8 -10.44 -1.96 30.70
CA SER A 8 -10.08 -2.91 29.65
C SER A 8 -11.30 -3.19 28.77
N ARG A 9 -11.10 -3.20 27.45
CA ARG A 9 -12.17 -3.45 26.48
C ARG A 9 -12.69 -4.88 26.62
N ASP A 10 -13.99 -5.08 26.47
CA ASP A 10 -14.56 -6.42 26.32
C ASP A 10 -14.25 -6.95 24.90
N HIS A 11 -13.81 -8.20 24.81
CA HIS A 11 -13.56 -8.94 23.56
C HIS A 11 -14.16 -10.33 23.59
N SER A 12 -15.11 -10.58 24.50
CA SER A 12 -15.65 -11.92 24.75
C SER A 12 -16.36 -12.50 23.53
N ARG A 13 -17.19 -11.70 22.86
CA ARG A 13 -17.92 -12.08 21.65
C ARG A 13 -16.99 -12.27 20.45
N SER A 14 -16.01 -11.38 20.28
CA SER A 14 -14.97 -11.52 19.27
C SER A 14 -14.19 -12.82 19.40
N LYS A 15 -13.78 -13.20 20.62
CA LYS A 15 -13.10 -14.47 20.91
C LYS A 15 -13.95 -15.68 20.53
N ALA A 16 -15.22 -15.70 20.96
CA ALA A 16 -16.14 -16.80 20.65
C ALA A 16 -16.34 -16.97 19.13
N LEU A 17 -16.53 -15.86 18.39
CA LEU A 17 -16.69 -15.89 16.94
C LEU A 17 -15.39 -16.30 16.21
N MET A 18 -14.24 -15.90 16.72
CA MET A 18 -12.96 -16.33 16.15
C MET A 18 -12.68 -17.83 16.41
N GLU A 19 -13.10 -18.38 17.54
CA GLU A 19 -13.06 -19.84 17.78
C GLU A 19 -13.97 -20.58 16.79
N GLU A 20 -15.16 -20.06 16.54
CA GLU A 20 -16.06 -20.61 15.53
C GLU A 20 -15.45 -20.51 14.11
N ALA A 21 -14.94 -19.33 13.73
CA ALA A 21 -14.33 -19.10 12.39
C ALA A 21 -13.18 -20.07 12.09
N ARG A 22 -12.36 -20.43 13.10
CA ARG A 22 -11.27 -21.40 12.97
C ARG A 22 -11.73 -22.82 12.62
N ARG A 23 -13.02 -23.14 12.79
CA ARG A 23 -13.57 -24.45 12.38
C ARG A 23 -13.84 -24.51 10.86
N TYR A 24 -14.03 -23.35 10.22
CA TYR A 24 -14.46 -23.27 8.82
C TYR A 24 -13.37 -22.69 7.90
N SER A 25 -12.44 -21.91 8.43
CA SER A 25 -11.34 -21.35 7.63
C SER A 25 -10.01 -21.42 8.40
N PRO A 26 -8.89 -21.68 7.73
CA PRO A 26 -7.57 -21.78 8.36
C PRO A 26 -7.23 -20.50 9.12
N GLY A 27 -7.10 -20.59 10.45
CA GLY A 27 -6.84 -19.47 11.33
C GLY A 27 -8.01 -18.49 11.52
N GLY A 28 -9.20 -18.77 10.96
CA GLY A 28 -10.39 -17.90 11.05
C GLY A 28 -10.32 -16.63 10.19
N ILE A 29 -9.36 -16.53 9.27
CA ILE A 29 -9.09 -15.35 8.46
C ILE A 29 -8.77 -15.72 7.00
N HIS A 30 -8.95 -14.77 6.07
CA HIS A 30 -8.78 -14.99 4.64
C HIS A 30 -7.54 -14.31 4.04
N SER A 31 -6.57 -13.90 4.89
CA SER A 31 -5.27 -13.40 4.45
C SER A 31 -4.27 -13.47 5.62
N SER A 32 -3.09 -14.01 5.38
CA SER A 32 -2.03 -14.15 6.41
C SER A 32 -1.63 -12.82 7.04
N ILE A 33 -1.71 -11.71 6.30
CA ILE A 33 -1.39 -10.38 6.81
C ILE A 33 -2.45 -9.84 7.78
N ARG A 34 -3.68 -10.41 7.78
CA ARG A 34 -4.76 -10.04 8.73
C ARG A 34 -4.59 -10.68 10.11
N LYS A 35 -3.62 -11.59 10.27
CA LYS A 35 -3.37 -12.22 11.58
C LYS A 35 -2.90 -11.14 12.56
N MET A 36 -3.66 -10.99 13.65
CA MET A 36 -3.42 -10.03 14.73
C MET A 36 -3.13 -10.77 16.05
N PRO A 37 -2.45 -10.11 17.01
CA PRO A 37 -2.29 -10.63 18.36
C PRO A 37 -3.61 -10.72 19.16
N LEU A 38 -4.60 -9.90 18.76
CA LEU A 38 -5.92 -9.80 19.39
C LEU A 38 -6.96 -10.44 18.49
N ASP A 39 -7.81 -11.30 19.07
CA ASP A 39 -9.02 -11.78 18.40
C ASP A 39 -10.05 -10.65 18.37
N THR A 40 -10.27 -10.07 17.18
CA THR A 40 -11.22 -8.99 16.98
C THR A 40 -12.07 -9.28 15.74
N VAL A 41 -13.39 -9.16 15.89
CA VAL A 41 -14.35 -9.30 14.79
C VAL A 41 -15.06 -7.98 14.61
N PHE A 42 -14.88 -7.34 13.45
CA PHE A 42 -15.51 -6.07 13.14
C PHE A 42 -16.89 -6.30 12.52
N GLU A 43 -17.88 -5.48 12.93
CA GLU A 43 -19.24 -5.53 12.39
C GLU A 43 -19.62 -4.29 11.58
N ARG A 44 -18.95 -3.15 11.84
CA ARG A 44 -19.28 -1.88 11.17
C ARG A 44 -18.04 -1.03 10.98
N ALA A 45 -18.01 -0.28 9.87
CA ALA A 45 -17.06 0.79 9.64
C ALA A 45 -17.73 1.95 8.93
N GLU A 46 -17.47 3.20 9.37
CA GLU A 46 -18.06 4.41 8.83
C GLU A 46 -17.13 5.59 9.05
N GLY A 47 -16.88 6.38 8.00
CA GLY A 47 -15.96 7.51 8.05
C GLY A 47 -14.56 7.08 8.48
N ALA A 48 -14.05 7.65 9.57
CA ALA A 48 -12.75 7.34 10.15
C ALA A 48 -12.77 6.25 11.23
N TYR A 49 -13.91 5.57 11.42
CA TYR A 49 -14.11 4.69 12.56
C TYR A 49 -14.48 3.27 12.18
N MET A 50 -14.09 2.31 13.06
CA MET A 50 -14.54 0.92 13.03
C MET A 50 -15.14 0.53 14.37
N TRP A 51 -16.07 -0.42 14.36
CA TRP A 51 -16.67 -1.02 15.56
C TRP A 51 -16.54 -2.54 15.48
N ASP A 52 -16.12 -3.13 16.59
CA ASP A 52 -16.17 -4.58 16.73
C ASP A 52 -17.53 -5.06 17.22
N VAL A 53 -17.72 -6.37 17.20
CA VAL A 53 -18.99 -7.00 17.64
C VAL A 53 -19.23 -6.89 19.17
N ASP A 54 -18.22 -6.52 19.93
CA ASP A 54 -18.30 -6.26 21.37
C ASP A 54 -18.71 -4.80 21.66
N GLY A 55 -18.90 -3.98 20.62
CA GLY A 55 -19.32 -2.58 20.72
C GLY A 55 -18.16 -1.58 20.92
N ASN A 56 -16.91 -2.02 20.86
CA ASN A 56 -15.78 -1.12 20.97
C ASN A 56 -15.61 -0.31 19.68
N ARG A 57 -15.48 1.00 19.82
CA ARG A 57 -15.16 1.92 18.71
C ARG A 57 -13.68 2.20 18.65
N TYR A 58 -13.17 2.28 17.42
CA TYR A 58 -11.77 2.59 17.12
C TYR A 58 -11.68 3.71 16.07
N VAL A 59 -10.74 4.65 16.27
CA VAL A 59 -10.24 5.50 15.18
C VAL A 59 -9.35 4.60 14.30
N ASP A 60 -9.66 4.48 13.02
CA ASP A 60 -8.99 3.52 12.10
C ASP A 60 -7.81 4.15 11.36
N TYR A 61 -6.60 3.84 11.79
CA TYR A 61 -5.38 4.17 11.05
C TYR A 61 -4.84 3.02 10.19
N ASN A 62 -5.56 1.92 10.05
CA ASN A 62 -5.21 0.89 9.07
C ASN A 62 -5.77 1.20 7.69
N ALA A 63 -6.96 1.81 7.62
CA ALA A 63 -7.65 2.20 6.38
C ALA A 63 -7.62 1.06 5.33
N ALA A 64 -7.93 -0.18 5.75
CA ALA A 64 -7.86 -1.39 4.92
C ALA A 64 -6.51 -1.53 4.18
N PHE A 65 -5.39 -1.40 4.89
CA PHE A 65 -4.02 -1.41 4.34
C PHE A 65 -3.78 -0.29 3.31
N ALA A 66 -4.31 0.91 3.58
CA ALA A 66 -4.26 2.07 2.69
C ALA A 66 -5.21 1.96 1.45
N ALA A 67 -6.20 1.08 1.46
CA ALA A 67 -7.18 1.03 0.38
C ALA A 67 -8.28 2.09 0.52
N ILE A 68 -8.61 2.49 1.75
CA ILE A 68 -9.61 3.53 2.02
C ILE A 68 -8.92 4.90 2.06
N ILE A 69 -9.36 5.84 1.23
CA ILE A 69 -8.84 7.23 1.20
C ILE A 69 -9.88 8.26 1.62
N LEU A 70 -11.15 8.06 1.26
CA LEU A 70 -12.24 9.00 1.56
C LEU A 70 -12.90 8.73 2.92
N GLY A 71 -12.69 7.54 3.47
CA GLY A 71 -13.37 7.01 4.64
C GLY A 71 -14.24 5.82 4.29
N HIS A 72 -14.62 5.06 5.33
CA HIS A 72 -15.50 3.90 5.19
C HIS A 72 -16.93 4.33 4.86
N ALA A 73 -17.66 3.45 4.15
CA ALA A 73 -19.07 3.66 3.78
C ALA A 73 -19.31 5.06 3.19
N TYR A 74 -18.49 5.46 2.22
CA TYR A 74 -18.58 6.80 1.64
C TYR A 74 -19.84 6.92 0.77
N PRO A 75 -20.83 7.79 1.12
CA PRO A 75 -22.17 7.72 0.58
C PRO A 75 -22.26 7.86 -0.94
N ARG A 76 -21.44 8.73 -1.56
CA ARG A 76 -21.46 8.93 -3.02
C ARG A 76 -20.97 7.71 -3.78
N ILE A 77 -19.96 7.00 -3.23
CA ILE A 77 -19.47 5.77 -3.86
C ILE A 77 -20.52 4.68 -3.74
N ASP A 78 -21.07 4.47 -2.53
CA ASP A 78 -22.05 3.42 -2.27
C ASP A 78 -23.31 3.61 -3.09
N GLN A 79 -23.79 4.85 -3.25
CA GLN A 79 -24.92 5.20 -4.12
C GLN A 79 -24.62 4.91 -5.59
N ALA A 80 -23.43 5.32 -6.08
CA ALA A 80 -23.04 5.09 -7.47
C ALA A 80 -22.94 3.59 -7.79
N VAL A 81 -22.30 2.80 -6.90
CA VAL A 81 -22.18 1.36 -7.03
C VAL A 81 -23.56 0.69 -7.01
N THR A 82 -24.41 1.04 -6.04
CA THR A 82 -25.78 0.48 -5.94
C THR A 82 -26.58 0.75 -7.20
N ALA A 83 -26.56 1.97 -7.72
CA ALA A 83 -27.26 2.32 -8.94
C ALA A 83 -26.71 1.58 -10.17
N ALA A 84 -25.41 1.35 -10.23
CA ALA A 84 -24.77 0.66 -11.35
C ALA A 84 -25.13 -0.83 -11.39
N VAL A 85 -25.02 -1.54 -10.27
CA VAL A 85 -25.28 -2.98 -10.20
C VAL A 85 -26.75 -3.34 -10.45
N GLN A 86 -27.67 -2.40 -10.23
CA GLN A 86 -29.08 -2.57 -10.61
C GLN A 86 -29.31 -2.62 -12.13
N LYS A 87 -28.36 -2.12 -12.93
CA LYS A 87 -28.43 -2.10 -14.39
C LYS A 87 -27.56 -3.16 -15.03
N LEU A 88 -26.35 -3.34 -14.47
CA LEU A 88 -25.31 -4.20 -15.05
C LEU A 88 -24.35 -4.64 -13.95
N ASP A 89 -24.25 -5.93 -13.71
CA ASP A 89 -23.30 -6.52 -12.77
C ASP A 89 -21.97 -6.89 -13.43
N LEU A 90 -21.97 -7.90 -14.30
CA LEU A 90 -20.80 -8.40 -15.02
C LEU A 90 -21.21 -9.00 -16.36
N VAL A 91 -20.63 -8.50 -17.46
CA VAL A 91 -20.92 -9.01 -18.82
C VAL A 91 -19.86 -9.99 -19.31
N SER A 92 -18.58 -9.72 -19.01
CA SER A 92 -17.41 -10.51 -19.43
C SER A 92 -17.24 -10.70 -20.95
N ILE A 93 -18.03 -9.99 -21.77
CA ILE A 93 -17.97 -9.97 -23.25
C ILE A 93 -18.10 -8.53 -23.72
N GLY A 94 -17.26 -8.10 -24.66
CA GLY A 94 -17.24 -6.73 -25.15
C GLY A 94 -16.65 -5.76 -24.11
N THR A 95 -17.23 -4.58 -23.96
CA THR A 95 -16.83 -3.54 -23.01
C THR A 95 -18.04 -2.71 -22.56
N THR A 96 -17.89 -1.95 -21.48
CA THR A 96 -18.91 -1.07 -20.93
C THR A 96 -18.48 0.39 -21.00
N GLU A 97 -19.45 1.32 -20.91
CA GLU A 97 -19.15 2.76 -20.81
C GLU A 97 -18.31 3.09 -19.59
N HIS A 98 -18.49 2.37 -18.47
CA HIS A 98 -17.71 2.57 -17.24
C HIS A 98 -16.25 2.20 -17.43
N GLU A 99 -15.94 1.10 -18.14
CA GLU A 99 -14.57 0.70 -18.47
C GLU A 99 -13.87 1.75 -19.32
N ILE A 100 -14.56 2.25 -20.36
CA ILE A 100 -14.03 3.30 -21.25
C ILE A 100 -13.77 4.58 -20.44
N ALA A 101 -14.72 4.98 -19.59
CA ALA A 101 -14.59 6.17 -18.77
C ALA A 101 -13.43 6.07 -17.76
N LEU A 102 -13.28 4.92 -17.09
CA LEU A 102 -12.18 4.72 -16.13
C LEU A 102 -10.82 4.72 -16.83
N SER A 103 -10.70 4.00 -17.95
CA SER A 103 -9.45 3.98 -18.74
C SER A 103 -9.06 5.39 -19.21
N ARG A 104 -10.05 6.20 -19.63
CA ARG A 104 -9.83 7.61 -19.98
C ARG A 104 -9.31 8.41 -18.79
N LYS A 105 -9.93 8.30 -17.61
CA LYS A 105 -9.51 8.99 -16.39
C LYS A 105 -8.08 8.62 -15.97
N ILE A 106 -7.71 7.34 -16.11
CA ILE A 106 -6.35 6.90 -15.81
C ILE A 106 -5.34 7.56 -16.77
N VAL A 107 -5.64 7.57 -18.07
CA VAL A 107 -4.77 8.20 -19.08
C VAL A 107 -4.71 9.72 -18.89
N GLU A 108 -5.79 10.37 -18.49
CA GLU A 108 -5.83 11.81 -18.23
C GLU A 108 -4.95 12.24 -17.04
N HIS A 109 -4.87 11.42 -15.99
CA HIS A 109 -4.24 11.80 -14.73
C HIS A 109 -2.85 11.21 -14.49
N VAL A 110 -2.58 9.98 -14.93
CA VAL A 110 -1.34 9.27 -14.62
C VAL A 110 -0.28 9.50 -15.71
N PRO A 111 0.85 10.16 -15.41
CA PRO A 111 1.81 10.62 -16.43
C PRO A 111 2.37 9.50 -17.33
N SER A 112 2.55 8.29 -16.82
CA SER A 112 3.04 7.14 -17.59
C SER A 112 1.98 6.43 -18.42
N ALA A 113 0.69 6.72 -18.19
CA ALA A 113 -0.41 5.97 -18.79
C ALA A 113 -0.81 6.51 -20.16
N GLU A 114 -0.34 5.90 -21.24
CA GLU A 114 -0.87 6.10 -22.59
C GLU A 114 -2.01 5.13 -22.90
N MET A 115 -2.05 3.99 -22.21
CA MET A 115 -3.11 2.97 -22.23
C MET A 115 -3.22 2.27 -20.88
N SER A 116 -4.36 1.64 -20.60
CA SER A 116 -4.58 0.88 -19.37
C SER A 116 -5.38 -0.39 -19.60
N LEU A 117 -5.17 -1.41 -18.75
CA LEU A 117 -5.99 -2.61 -18.63
C LEU A 117 -6.39 -2.79 -17.17
N LEU A 118 -7.66 -3.13 -16.96
CA LEU A 118 -8.26 -3.27 -15.63
C LEU A 118 -8.21 -4.74 -15.17
N CYS A 119 -7.85 -4.96 -13.90
CA CYS A 119 -7.90 -6.24 -13.21
C CYS A 119 -8.42 -6.02 -11.78
N ASN A 120 -8.37 -7.02 -10.90
CA ASN A 120 -9.05 -6.91 -9.60
C ASN A 120 -8.09 -6.68 -8.44
N THR A 121 -6.87 -7.16 -8.53
CA THR A 121 -5.89 -7.12 -7.44
C THR A 121 -4.54 -6.60 -7.88
N GLY A 122 -3.80 -5.99 -6.94
CA GLY A 122 -2.43 -5.54 -7.21
C GLY A 122 -1.49 -6.68 -7.61
N SER A 123 -1.71 -7.91 -7.10
CA SER A 123 -0.90 -9.07 -7.47
C SER A 123 -1.11 -9.49 -8.93
N GLU A 124 -2.34 -9.39 -9.45
CA GLU A 124 -2.62 -9.57 -10.88
C GLU A 124 -1.94 -8.49 -11.70
N ALA A 125 -2.06 -7.22 -11.30
CA ALA A 125 -1.47 -6.10 -12.00
C ALA A 125 0.06 -6.25 -12.12
N THR A 126 0.75 -6.52 -11.01
CA THR A 126 2.22 -6.70 -11.03
C THR A 126 2.64 -7.94 -11.81
N TYR A 127 1.88 -9.04 -11.72
CA TYR A 127 2.16 -10.25 -12.51
C TYR A 127 2.07 -9.98 -14.01
N HIS A 128 1.02 -9.27 -14.45
CA HIS A 128 0.87 -8.88 -15.85
C HIS A 128 1.97 -7.90 -16.30
N ALA A 129 2.33 -6.93 -15.47
CA ALA A 129 3.39 -5.98 -15.79
C ALA A 129 4.75 -6.66 -16.01
N ILE A 130 5.17 -7.61 -15.15
CA ILE A 130 6.43 -8.34 -15.34
C ILE A 130 6.38 -9.29 -16.51
N ARG A 131 5.23 -9.96 -16.76
CA ARG A 131 5.05 -10.80 -17.96
C ARG A 131 5.21 -9.98 -19.23
N LEU A 132 4.60 -8.80 -19.28
CA LEU A 132 4.72 -7.86 -20.39
C LEU A 132 6.17 -7.42 -20.60
N ALA A 133 6.86 -7.02 -19.53
CA ALA A 133 8.26 -6.60 -19.60
C ALA A 133 9.18 -7.71 -20.13
N ARG A 134 8.98 -8.96 -19.67
CA ARG A 134 9.71 -10.14 -20.18
C ARG A 134 9.45 -10.39 -21.65
N ALA A 135 8.19 -10.34 -22.09
CA ALA A 135 7.83 -10.55 -23.49
C ALA A 135 8.41 -9.47 -24.40
N PHE A 136 8.35 -8.22 -23.97
CA PHE A 136 8.85 -7.09 -24.74
C PHE A 136 10.38 -7.08 -24.90
N THR A 137 11.10 -7.39 -23.81
CA THR A 137 12.58 -7.35 -23.80
C THR A 137 13.23 -8.64 -24.24
N GLY A 138 12.51 -9.76 -24.24
CA GLY A 138 13.07 -11.10 -24.43
C GLY A 138 13.99 -11.57 -23.30
N ARG A 139 13.98 -10.89 -22.15
CA ARG A 139 14.82 -11.18 -20.98
C ARG A 139 13.99 -11.82 -19.85
N ALA A 140 14.63 -12.57 -18.95
CA ALA A 140 13.92 -13.30 -17.90
C ALA A 140 14.03 -12.65 -16.51
N ASP A 141 15.17 -12.03 -16.19
CA ASP A 141 15.50 -11.61 -14.84
C ASP A 141 14.84 -10.30 -14.45
N LEU A 142 14.59 -10.14 -13.14
CA LEU A 142 13.96 -8.97 -12.54
C LEU A 142 14.84 -8.42 -11.41
N ILE A 143 14.75 -7.11 -11.16
CA ILE A 143 15.23 -6.48 -9.93
C ILE A 143 14.02 -6.00 -9.14
N LYS A 144 14.02 -6.29 -7.84
CA LYS A 144 13.15 -5.68 -6.82
C LYS A 144 13.97 -5.20 -5.62
N PHE A 145 13.34 -4.56 -4.65
CA PHE A 145 14.04 -4.02 -3.48
C PHE A 145 13.62 -4.73 -2.18
N GLN A 146 14.61 -4.89 -1.28
CA GLN A 146 14.43 -5.46 0.06
C GLN A 146 13.31 -4.70 0.80
N GLY A 147 12.36 -5.44 1.39
CA GLY A 147 11.24 -4.87 2.13
C GLY A 147 10.04 -4.42 1.29
N CYS A 148 10.19 -4.24 -0.03
CA CYS A 148 9.08 -3.93 -0.94
C CYS A 148 8.20 -5.15 -1.20
N TYR A 149 6.87 -4.92 -1.27
CA TYR A 149 5.87 -5.95 -1.57
C TYR A 149 5.15 -5.66 -2.87
N HIS A 150 5.18 -6.63 -3.79
CA HIS A 150 4.60 -6.49 -5.13
C HIS A 150 3.62 -7.62 -5.48
N GLY A 151 2.95 -8.19 -4.49
CA GLY A 151 2.02 -9.30 -4.68
C GLY A 151 2.56 -10.64 -4.21
N TRP A 152 1.70 -11.65 -4.30
CA TRP A 152 1.93 -12.97 -3.70
C TRP A 152 2.49 -14.02 -4.67
N HIS A 153 2.75 -13.67 -5.93
CA HIS A 153 3.27 -14.62 -6.90
C HIS A 153 4.79 -14.89 -6.73
N ASP A 154 5.23 -16.04 -7.16
CA ASP A 154 6.56 -16.61 -6.87
C ASP A 154 7.75 -15.73 -7.28
N TYR A 155 7.58 -14.91 -8.32
CA TYR A 155 8.66 -14.01 -8.77
C TYR A 155 8.93 -12.85 -7.82
N LEU A 156 7.94 -12.37 -7.06
CA LEU A 156 8.07 -11.15 -6.27
C LEU A 156 7.79 -11.32 -4.77
N LEU A 157 7.22 -12.47 -4.34
CA LEU A 157 6.99 -12.75 -2.92
C LEU A 157 8.28 -13.23 -2.25
N MET A 158 9.29 -12.40 -2.25
CA MET A 158 10.56 -12.67 -1.58
C MET A 158 11.08 -11.40 -0.93
N ASN A 159 11.81 -11.57 0.17
CA ASN A 159 12.47 -10.46 0.88
C ASN A 159 11.51 -9.32 1.26
N VAL A 160 10.28 -9.65 1.66
CA VAL A 160 9.25 -8.65 2.00
C VAL A 160 9.32 -8.25 3.47
N LEU A 161 9.36 -9.23 4.37
CA LEU A 161 9.19 -9.06 5.82
C LEU A 161 10.09 -10.02 6.60
N GLY A 162 11.30 -10.24 6.14
CA GLY A 162 12.25 -11.11 6.83
C GLY A 162 12.86 -10.44 8.08
N PRO A 163 13.27 -11.23 9.07
CA PRO A 163 14.08 -10.73 10.18
C PRO A 163 15.47 -10.31 9.69
N ALA A 164 16.22 -9.63 10.57
CA ALA A 164 17.55 -9.06 10.23
C ALA A 164 18.52 -10.08 9.62
N GLU A 165 18.50 -11.32 10.11
CA GLU A 165 19.40 -12.40 9.67
C GLU A 165 19.19 -12.83 8.22
N LYS A 166 18.04 -12.46 7.62
CA LYS A 166 17.71 -12.78 6.25
C LYS A 166 17.98 -11.66 5.25
N ILE A 167 18.35 -10.48 5.74
CA ILE A 167 18.72 -9.35 4.89
C ILE A 167 19.98 -9.70 4.10
N GLY A 168 19.99 -9.40 2.80
CA GLY A 168 21.09 -9.74 1.90
C GLY A 168 21.11 -11.19 1.40
N HIS A 169 20.16 -12.03 1.85
CA HIS A 169 19.98 -13.39 1.38
C HIS A 169 18.65 -13.52 0.62
N LYS A 170 18.55 -14.47 -0.32
CA LYS A 170 17.26 -14.80 -0.94
C LYS A 170 16.35 -15.43 0.11
N ASP A 171 15.26 -14.76 0.44
CA ASP A 171 14.25 -15.22 1.42
C ASP A 171 12.88 -15.38 0.74
N PRO A 172 12.52 -16.60 0.28
CA PRO A 172 11.20 -16.87 -0.23
C PRO A 172 10.13 -16.60 0.85
N GLY A 173 9.12 -15.81 0.50
CA GLY A 173 8.05 -15.42 1.45
C GLY A 173 7.04 -16.53 1.76
N SER A 174 7.12 -17.67 1.07
CA SER A 174 6.23 -18.82 1.26
C SER A 174 6.92 -20.14 0.93
N ALA A 175 6.55 -21.19 1.67
CA ALA A 175 6.80 -22.54 1.23
C ALA A 175 6.02 -22.83 -0.07
N GLY A 176 6.57 -23.68 -0.95
CA GLY A 176 5.97 -24.05 -2.21
C GLY A 176 6.26 -23.11 -3.39
N MET A 177 7.02 -22.05 -3.18
CA MET A 177 7.55 -21.24 -4.29
C MET A 177 8.58 -22.03 -5.10
N LEU A 178 8.53 -21.89 -6.43
CA LEU A 178 9.47 -22.56 -7.33
C LEU A 178 10.85 -21.90 -7.23
N ALA A 179 11.89 -22.72 -7.04
CA ALA A 179 13.27 -22.22 -6.96
C ALA A 179 13.68 -21.47 -8.24
N GLU A 180 13.29 -21.98 -9.40
CA GLU A 180 13.54 -21.35 -10.69
C GLU A 180 12.91 -19.96 -10.80
N ALA A 181 11.70 -19.75 -10.24
CA ALA A 181 11.06 -18.44 -10.22
C ALA A 181 11.82 -17.45 -9.30
N VAL A 182 12.25 -17.93 -8.13
CA VAL A 182 13.05 -17.17 -7.17
C VAL A 182 14.41 -16.79 -7.75
N ASP A 183 15.04 -17.68 -8.52
CA ASP A 183 16.37 -17.46 -9.10
C ASP A 183 16.39 -16.34 -10.16
N HIS A 184 15.26 -16.10 -10.82
CA HIS A 184 15.10 -15.01 -11.78
C HIS A 184 14.85 -13.64 -11.14
N THR A 185 14.92 -13.53 -9.80
CA THR A 185 14.74 -12.24 -9.12
C THR A 185 15.94 -11.88 -8.28
N THR A 186 16.54 -10.74 -8.59
CA THR A 186 17.60 -10.11 -7.81
C THR A 186 16.97 -9.12 -6.84
N VAL A 187 17.37 -9.18 -5.57
CA VAL A 187 16.94 -8.25 -4.54
C VAL A 187 18.10 -7.34 -4.18
N LEU A 188 17.87 -6.03 -4.25
CA LEU A 188 18.85 -4.99 -3.89
C LEU A 188 18.29 -4.12 -2.77
N ASP A 189 19.14 -3.32 -2.14
CA ASP A 189 18.66 -2.35 -1.15
C ASP A 189 18.01 -1.15 -1.81
N PHE A 190 16.95 -0.65 -1.20
CA PHE A 190 16.30 0.59 -1.62
C PHE A 190 17.26 1.76 -1.42
N ASN A 191 17.30 2.71 -2.35
CA ASN A 191 18.25 3.82 -2.43
C ASN A 191 19.70 3.41 -2.79
N ASP A 192 20.01 2.14 -3.08
CA ASP A 192 21.30 1.70 -3.61
C ASP A 192 21.35 1.80 -5.16
N LEU A 193 21.56 3.01 -5.66
CA LEU A 193 21.67 3.23 -7.10
C LEU A 193 22.90 2.55 -7.70
N GLU A 194 24.01 2.48 -6.99
CA GLU A 194 25.26 1.91 -7.50
C GLU A 194 25.14 0.39 -7.72
N GLY A 195 24.48 -0.31 -6.78
CA GLY A 195 24.15 -1.73 -6.94
C GLY A 195 23.22 -1.98 -8.11
N VAL A 196 22.21 -1.11 -8.33
CA VAL A 196 21.30 -1.20 -9.48
C VAL A 196 22.07 -0.97 -10.79
N GLU A 197 22.90 0.05 -10.87
CA GLU A 197 23.70 0.33 -12.09
C GLU A 197 24.63 -0.84 -12.42
N ALA A 198 25.34 -1.38 -11.44
CA ALA A 198 26.21 -2.55 -11.63
C ALA A 198 25.43 -3.76 -12.17
N ALA A 199 24.27 -4.05 -11.59
CA ALA A 199 23.42 -5.13 -12.02
C ALA A 199 22.90 -4.94 -13.45
N LEU A 200 22.32 -3.78 -13.77
CA LEU A 200 21.69 -3.51 -15.06
C LEU A 200 22.69 -3.48 -16.23
N ARG A 201 23.96 -3.09 -15.99
CA ARG A 201 25.00 -3.13 -17.03
C ARG A 201 25.28 -4.54 -17.55
N THR A 202 24.88 -5.59 -16.85
CA THR A 202 24.93 -6.97 -17.37
C THR A 202 23.94 -7.25 -18.49
N ARG A 203 22.93 -6.38 -18.68
CA ARG A 203 21.89 -6.42 -19.73
C ARG A 203 21.00 -7.67 -19.71
N LYS A 204 20.91 -8.40 -18.61
CA LYS A 204 20.08 -9.60 -18.48
C LYS A 204 18.67 -9.34 -17.93
N TYR A 205 18.42 -8.17 -17.34
CA TYR A 205 17.17 -7.87 -16.67
C TYR A 205 16.09 -7.36 -17.63
N ALA A 206 14.89 -7.94 -17.50
CA ALA A 206 13.69 -7.49 -18.20
C ALA A 206 13.13 -6.20 -17.59
N ALA A 207 13.09 -6.15 -16.25
CA ALA A 207 12.53 -5.02 -15.53
C ALA A 207 13.19 -4.78 -14.17
N VAL A 208 13.07 -3.52 -13.73
CA VAL A 208 13.17 -3.10 -12.32
C VAL A 208 11.75 -2.77 -11.86
N ILE A 209 11.29 -3.38 -10.76
CA ILE A 209 10.03 -3.02 -10.11
C ILE A 209 10.30 -2.40 -8.74
N VAL A 210 9.67 -1.26 -8.46
CA VAL A 210 9.89 -0.50 -7.22
C VAL A 210 8.60 0.15 -6.73
N GLU A 211 8.37 0.15 -5.40
CA GLU A 211 7.43 1.08 -4.78
C GLU A 211 8.08 2.47 -4.80
N PRO A 212 7.48 3.51 -5.41
CA PRO A 212 8.09 4.85 -5.45
C PRO A 212 8.35 5.45 -4.06
N ILE A 213 7.51 5.12 -3.07
CA ILE A 213 7.82 5.24 -1.65
C ILE A 213 7.73 3.83 -1.06
N GLY A 214 8.72 3.40 -0.30
CA GLY A 214 8.74 2.09 0.36
C GLY A 214 7.73 1.99 1.50
N HIS A 215 6.43 2.00 1.18
CA HIS A 215 5.37 1.98 2.18
C HIS A 215 5.16 0.61 2.83
N ASN A 216 5.53 -0.47 2.16
CA ASN A 216 5.46 -1.80 2.77
C ASN A 216 6.59 -2.04 3.79
N MET A 217 7.68 -1.32 3.69
CA MET A 217 8.75 -1.32 4.70
C MET A 217 8.60 -0.20 5.75
N GLY A 218 7.51 0.62 5.67
CA GLY A 218 7.24 1.73 6.58
C GLY A 218 6.83 3.00 5.84
N CYS A 219 7.65 4.04 5.92
CA CYS A 219 7.54 5.26 5.11
C CYS A 219 8.96 5.69 4.71
N VAL A 220 9.59 4.91 3.81
CA VAL A 220 10.96 5.14 3.35
C VAL A 220 10.89 5.85 2.00
N LEU A 221 11.37 7.08 1.96
CA LEU A 221 11.34 7.93 0.78
C LEU A 221 12.53 7.61 -0.14
N PRO A 222 12.35 7.66 -1.47
CA PRO A 222 13.45 7.61 -2.40
C PRO A 222 14.26 8.91 -2.30
N THR A 223 15.56 8.83 -2.47
CA THR A 223 16.37 10.02 -2.75
C THR A 223 16.15 10.47 -4.18
N ASP A 224 16.28 11.79 -4.46
CA ASP A 224 16.16 12.31 -5.82
C ASP A 224 17.19 11.63 -6.76
N ARG A 225 18.41 11.41 -6.27
CA ARG A 225 19.47 10.71 -7.03
C ARG A 225 19.03 9.29 -7.40
N PHE A 226 18.35 8.57 -6.49
CA PHE A 226 17.91 7.20 -6.74
C PHE A 226 16.80 7.15 -7.79
N ALA A 227 15.74 7.94 -7.63
CA ALA A 227 14.59 7.91 -8.51
C ALA A 227 14.95 8.30 -9.97
N GLN A 228 15.70 9.40 -10.12
CA GLN A 228 16.16 9.85 -11.44
C GLN A 228 17.22 8.92 -12.03
N GLY A 229 18.11 8.37 -11.18
CA GLY A 229 19.13 7.40 -11.58
C GLY A 229 18.51 6.10 -12.08
N LEU A 230 17.44 5.60 -11.45
CA LEU A 230 16.68 4.43 -11.94
C LEU A 230 16.18 4.66 -13.38
N ARG A 231 15.55 5.80 -13.64
CA ARG A 231 15.04 6.10 -14.97
C ARG A 231 16.18 6.12 -16.00
N ARG A 232 17.24 6.88 -15.71
CA ARG A 232 18.40 7.00 -16.58
C ARG A 232 19.02 5.64 -16.92
N ILE A 233 19.34 4.82 -15.90
CA ILE A 233 20.01 3.53 -16.15
C ILE A 233 19.09 2.52 -16.84
N CYS A 234 17.80 2.55 -16.58
CA CYS A 234 16.82 1.73 -17.30
C CYS A 234 16.79 2.11 -18.79
N ASP A 235 16.83 3.39 -19.13
CA ASP A 235 16.91 3.87 -20.51
C ASP A 235 18.21 3.41 -21.20
N GLU A 236 19.36 3.61 -20.56
CA GLU A 236 20.69 3.22 -21.09
C GLU A 236 20.79 1.70 -21.35
N THR A 237 20.10 0.88 -20.59
CA THR A 237 20.16 -0.59 -20.66
C THR A 237 18.97 -1.21 -21.37
N SER A 238 17.99 -0.41 -21.79
CA SER A 238 16.70 -0.87 -22.35
C SER A 238 16.02 -1.88 -21.40
N THR A 239 15.99 -1.56 -20.10
CA THR A 239 15.30 -2.30 -19.05
C THR A 239 14.01 -1.58 -18.73
N ILE A 240 12.91 -2.30 -18.58
CA ILE A 240 11.61 -1.70 -18.26
C ILE A 240 11.58 -1.25 -16.80
N LEU A 241 11.28 0.01 -16.56
CA LEU A 241 11.03 0.55 -15.23
C LEU A 241 9.54 0.44 -14.90
N ILE A 242 9.22 -0.30 -13.84
CA ILE A 242 7.84 -0.48 -13.34
C ILE A 242 7.72 0.24 -11.99
N PHE A 243 6.85 1.25 -11.91
CA PHE A 243 6.44 1.79 -10.62
C PHE A 243 5.22 1.04 -10.11
N ASP A 244 5.39 0.39 -8.96
CA ASP A 244 4.28 -0.18 -8.21
C ASP A 244 3.64 0.90 -7.35
N GLU A 245 2.65 1.56 -7.94
CA GLU A 245 1.85 2.60 -7.30
C GLU A 245 0.55 2.07 -6.69
N ILE A 246 0.51 0.80 -6.33
CA ILE A 246 -0.65 0.20 -5.66
C ILE A 246 -0.99 0.93 -4.35
N ILE A 247 0.00 1.50 -3.65
CA ILE A 247 -0.24 2.30 -2.44
C ILE A 247 -0.22 3.80 -2.75
N THR A 248 0.74 4.26 -3.53
CA THR A 248 1.01 5.68 -3.76
C THR A 248 0.05 6.31 -4.78
N GLY A 249 -0.40 5.54 -5.77
CA GLY A 249 -1.33 5.98 -6.80
C GLY A 249 -2.67 6.43 -6.23
N PHE A 250 -3.15 7.58 -6.65
CA PHE A 250 -4.38 8.23 -6.16
C PHE A 250 -4.41 8.51 -4.65
N ARG A 251 -3.36 8.14 -3.90
CA ARG A 251 -3.26 8.44 -2.46
C ARG A 251 -2.49 9.72 -2.17
N HIS A 252 -1.46 10.03 -2.93
CA HIS A 252 -0.63 11.22 -2.74
C HIS A 252 -0.90 12.32 -3.75
N SER A 253 -1.39 11.96 -4.92
CA SER A 253 -1.90 12.86 -5.97
C SER A 253 -2.69 12.04 -7.01
N LEU A 254 -3.42 12.68 -7.91
CA LEU A 254 -4.10 12.03 -9.03
C LEU A 254 -3.12 11.30 -9.95
N GLY A 255 -1.98 11.91 -10.22
CA GLY A 255 -0.92 11.33 -11.06
C GLY A 255 -0.04 10.31 -10.34
N GLY A 256 -0.31 9.98 -9.06
CA GLY A 256 0.54 9.12 -8.25
C GLY A 256 1.82 9.81 -7.78
N TYR A 257 2.72 9.04 -7.17
CA TYR A 257 3.98 9.63 -6.68
C TYR A 257 4.97 9.93 -7.80
N GLN A 258 4.83 9.30 -8.97
CA GLN A 258 5.60 9.62 -10.18
C GLN A 258 5.47 11.08 -10.59
N GLU A 259 4.29 11.68 -10.41
CA GLU A 259 4.06 13.11 -10.65
C GLU A 259 4.91 13.98 -9.70
N LYS A 260 5.00 13.61 -8.42
CA LYS A 260 5.78 14.33 -7.41
C LYS A 260 7.29 14.18 -7.62
N LEU A 261 7.73 13.01 -8.08
CA LEU A 261 9.14 12.74 -8.39
C LEU A 261 9.61 13.38 -9.71
N GLY A 262 8.68 13.70 -10.61
CA GLY A 262 9.03 14.09 -11.98
C GLY A 262 9.74 12.97 -12.76
N VAL A 263 9.44 11.70 -12.41
CA VAL A 263 10.00 10.50 -13.06
C VAL A 263 8.88 9.66 -13.62
N THR A 264 8.89 9.45 -14.93
CA THR A 264 7.87 8.65 -15.62
C THR A 264 8.41 7.25 -15.88
N PRO A 265 7.81 6.19 -15.29
CA PRO A 265 8.15 4.80 -15.56
C PRO A 265 7.62 4.36 -16.93
N ASP A 266 8.04 3.18 -17.39
CA ASP A 266 7.49 2.57 -18.61
C ASP A 266 6.14 1.92 -18.38
N LEU A 267 5.96 1.32 -17.18
CA LEU A 267 4.73 0.72 -16.71
C LEU A 267 4.42 1.15 -15.27
N THR A 268 3.14 1.27 -14.98
CA THR A 268 2.64 1.57 -13.61
C THR A 268 1.54 0.58 -13.24
N THR A 269 1.57 0.09 -12.00
CA THR A 269 0.46 -0.67 -11.42
C THR A 269 -0.27 0.18 -10.39
N LEU A 270 -1.62 0.19 -10.44
CA LEU A 270 -2.49 0.97 -9.57
C LEU A 270 -3.49 0.06 -8.86
N GLY A 271 -4.01 0.49 -7.72
CA GLY A 271 -5.00 -0.24 -6.94
C GLY A 271 -5.40 0.51 -5.67
N LYS A 272 -5.93 -0.21 -4.69
CA LYS A 272 -6.27 0.34 -3.37
C LYS A 272 -7.07 1.65 -3.41
N ALA A 273 -6.38 2.80 -3.18
CA ALA A 273 -7.02 4.12 -3.08
C ALA A 273 -7.82 4.53 -4.32
N ILE A 274 -7.48 4.03 -5.50
CA ILE A 274 -8.20 4.35 -6.75
C ILE A 274 -9.71 4.07 -6.65
N SER A 275 -10.12 3.07 -5.85
CA SER A 275 -11.51 2.62 -5.72
C SER A 275 -12.04 2.66 -4.29
N ASN A 276 -11.36 3.36 -3.38
CA ASN A 276 -11.74 3.47 -1.97
C ASN A 276 -12.10 2.13 -1.31
N GLY A 277 -11.30 1.08 -1.58
CA GLY A 277 -11.43 -0.24 -0.95
C GLY A 277 -12.23 -1.28 -1.75
N TYR A 278 -12.89 -0.90 -2.83
CA TYR A 278 -13.51 -1.85 -3.74
C TYR A 278 -12.45 -2.56 -4.60
N PRO A 279 -12.69 -3.83 -5.03
CA PRO A 279 -11.74 -4.56 -5.89
C PRO A 279 -11.56 -3.87 -7.24
N CYS A 280 -10.40 -3.27 -7.45
CA CYS A 280 -9.99 -2.67 -8.71
C CYS A 280 -8.46 -2.50 -8.71
N ALA A 281 -7.82 -2.93 -9.77
CA ALA A 281 -6.41 -2.69 -10.02
C ALA A 281 -6.18 -2.47 -11.52
N VAL A 282 -5.03 -1.90 -11.87
CA VAL A 282 -4.73 -1.45 -13.22
C VAL A 282 -3.28 -1.75 -13.57
N VAL A 283 -3.04 -2.17 -14.80
CA VAL A 283 -1.76 -2.06 -15.48
C VAL A 283 -1.87 -0.93 -16.50
N ALA A 284 -1.01 0.05 -16.42
CA ALA A 284 -0.96 1.18 -17.34
C ALA A 284 0.48 1.42 -17.80
N GLY A 285 0.66 2.04 -18.96
CA GLY A 285 1.98 2.37 -19.45
C GLY A 285 2.02 2.82 -20.89
N LYS A 286 3.23 2.86 -21.43
CA LYS A 286 3.50 3.26 -22.82
C LYS A 286 2.71 2.42 -23.82
N ARG A 287 2.15 3.05 -24.82
CA ARG A 287 1.34 2.40 -25.87
C ARG A 287 2.05 1.23 -26.52
N GLU A 288 3.33 1.38 -26.87
CA GLU A 288 4.12 0.33 -27.51
C GLU A 288 4.21 -0.96 -26.69
N LEU A 289 4.28 -0.83 -25.35
CA LEU A 289 4.24 -1.96 -24.43
C LEU A 289 2.82 -2.54 -24.32
N MET A 290 1.84 -1.70 -24.09
CA MET A 290 0.46 -2.13 -23.88
C MET A 290 -0.15 -2.82 -25.11
N MET A 291 0.28 -2.45 -26.31
CA MET A 291 -0.12 -3.11 -27.56
C MET A 291 0.41 -4.55 -27.72
N GLN A 292 1.34 -4.99 -26.87
CA GLN A 292 1.77 -6.40 -26.83
C GLN A 292 0.76 -7.33 -26.17
N PHE A 293 -0.25 -6.82 -25.48
CA PHE A 293 -1.30 -7.65 -24.92
C PHE A 293 -2.20 -8.25 -26.00
N ALA A 294 -2.67 -9.49 -25.76
CA ALA A 294 -3.52 -10.23 -26.71
C ALA A 294 -4.86 -9.53 -26.96
N THR A 295 -5.34 -8.68 -26.05
CA THR A 295 -6.49 -7.81 -26.24
C THR A 295 -6.33 -6.82 -27.42
N ALA A 296 -5.09 -6.50 -27.76
CA ALA A 296 -4.73 -5.69 -28.94
C ALA A 296 -4.14 -6.53 -30.10
N GLY A 297 -4.20 -7.87 -30.01
CA GLY A 297 -3.62 -8.78 -31.02
C GLY A 297 -2.16 -9.13 -30.78
N GLY A 298 -1.55 -8.72 -29.67
CA GLY A 298 -0.18 -9.07 -29.29
C GLY A 298 -0.04 -10.47 -28.71
N PRO A 299 1.18 -10.93 -28.38
CA PRO A 299 1.44 -12.29 -27.91
C PRO A 299 1.22 -12.48 -26.40
N VAL A 300 1.02 -11.40 -25.63
CA VAL A 300 0.94 -11.48 -24.17
C VAL A 300 -0.50 -11.69 -23.73
N TYR A 301 -0.78 -12.86 -23.16
CA TYR A 301 -2.11 -13.23 -22.71
C TYR A 301 -2.55 -12.39 -21.49
N PHE A 302 -3.76 -11.82 -21.56
CA PHE A 302 -4.42 -11.09 -20.48
C PHE A 302 -5.86 -11.55 -20.36
N ALA A 303 -6.26 -12.08 -19.23
CA ALA A 303 -7.63 -12.52 -18.98
C ALA A 303 -7.96 -12.53 -17.48
N GLY A 304 -9.24 -12.44 -17.18
CA GLY A 304 -9.81 -12.57 -15.86
C GLY A 304 -11.33 -12.39 -15.94
N THR A 305 -12.10 -13.35 -15.46
CA THR A 305 -13.57 -13.32 -15.51
C THR A 305 -14.13 -12.03 -14.92
N HIS A 306 -13.53 -11.55 -13.83
CA HIS A 306 -13.99 -10.37 -13.10
C HIS A 306 -13.20 -9.10 -13.44
N ASN A 307 -12.38 -9.11 -14.50
CA ASN A 307 -11.68 -7.91 -14.92
C ASN A 307 -12.68 -6.82 -15.29
N ALA A 308 -12.42 -5.59 -14.83
CA ALA A 308 -13.28 -4.44 -15.02
C ALA A 308 -14.73 -4.63 -14.49
N HIS A 309 -14.89 -5.40 -13.42
CA HIS A 309 -16.19 -5.59 -12.77
C HIS A 309 -16.83 -4.25 -12.44
N THR A 310 -18.12 -4.10 -12.74
CA THR A 310 -18.88 -2.83 -12.57
C THR A 310 -18.72 -2.21 -11.19
N VAL A 311 -18.74 -3.01 -10.13
CA VAL A 311 -18.56 -2.54 -8.74
C VAL A 311 -17.24 -1.80 -8.56
N GLY A 312 -16.13 -2.41 -8.95
CA GLY A 312 -14.79 -1.80 -8.81
C GLY A 312 -14.59 -0.61 -9.74
N THR A 313 -15.08 -0.73 -10.98
CA THR A 313 -14.93 0.32 -12.00
C THR A 313 -15.71 1.59 -11.64
N VAL A 314 -16.96 1.44 -11.21
CA VAL A 314 -17.81 2.58 -10.81
C VAL A 314 -17.33 3.18 -9.50
N ALA A 315 -16.89 2.36 -8.53
CA ALA A 315 -16.28 2.86 -7.31
C ALA A 315 -15.03 3.69 -7.61
N ALA A 316 -14.19 3.25 -8.55
CA ALA A 316 -13.00 3.99 -8.97
C ALA A 316 -13.36 5.34 -9.62
N LEU A 317 -14.34 5.36 -10.53
CA LEU A 317 -14.81 6.60 -11.15
C LEU A 317 -15.34 7.59 -10.10
N ALA A 318 -16.17 7.12 -9.16
CA ALA A 318 -16.71 7.95 -8.09
C ALA A 318 -15.61 8.45 -7.15
N THR A 319 -14.61 7.62 -6.85
CA THR A 319 -13.46 8.01 -6.03
C THR A 319 -12.62 9.08 -6.72
N ILE A 320 -12.27 8.89 -8.00
CA ILE A 320 -11.48 9.87 -8.76
C ILE A 320 -12.20 11.22 -8.79
N ALA A 321 -13.51 11.23 -9.02
CA ALA A 321 -14.30 12.46 -9.04
C ALA A 321 -14.22 13.26 -7.71
N GLU A 322 -14.13 12.58 -6.56
CA GLU A 322 -13.94 13.23 -5.25
C GLU A 322 -12.50 13.75 -5.03
N LEU A 323 -11.53 13.19 -5.76
CA LEU A 323 -10.11 13.57 -5.63
C LEU A 323 -9.70 14.71 -6.58
N GLU A 324 -10.45 14.95 -7.67
CA GLU A 324 -10.06 15.85 -8.76
C GLU A 324 -9.88 17.32 -8.34
N ASP A 325 -10.62 17.79 -7.33
CA ASP A 325 -10.49 19.19 -6.88
C ASP A 325 -9.28 19.44 -5.94
N GLY A 326 -8.54 18.38 -5.58
CA GLY A 326 -7.33 18.43 -4.75
C GLY A 326 -7.55 18.70 -3.27
N LYS A 327 -8.79 19.00 -2.81
CA LYS A 327 -9.06 19.33 -1.41
C LYS A 327 -8.78 18.17 -0.47
N VAL A 328 -9.07 16.93 -0.91
CA VAL A 328 -8.77 15.72 -0.15
C VAL A 328 -7.27 15.61 0.14
N TYR A 329 -6.43 15.82 -0.87
CA TYR A 329 -4.97 15.78 -0.69
C TYR A 329 -4.48 16.84 0.27
N LYS A 330 -4.94 18.09 0.10
CA LYS A 330 -4.58 19.20 0.99
C LYS A 330 -4.92 18.86 2.44
N HIS A 331 -6.14 18.42 2.71
CA HIS A 331 -6.60 18.01 4.03
C HIS A 331 -5.74 16.89 4.63
N LEU A 332 -5.45 15.86 3.84
CA LEU A 332 -4.65 14.71 4.29
C LEU A 332 -3.19 15.09 4.61
N PHE A 333 -2.59 16.00 3.83
CA PHE A 333 -1.24 16.47 4.10
C PHE A 333 -1.20 17.31 5.38
N GLU A 334 -2.16 18.24 5.56
CA GLU A 334 -2.27 19.06 6.75
C GLU A 334 -2.45 18.23 8.03
N LEU A 335 -3.31 17.19 7.99
CA LEU A 335 -3.50 16.30 9.14
C LEU A 335 -2.30 15.38 9.39
N GLY A 336 -1.67 14.88 8.32
CA GLY A 336 -0.50 14.01 8.43
C GLY A 336 0.70 14.74 9.06
N ASP A 337 0.96 15.95 8.61
CA ASP A 337 2.02 16.81 9.18
C ASP A 337 1.72 17.15 10.64
N TYR A 338 0.47 17.53 10.94
CA TYR A 338 0.06 17.83 12.31
C TYR A 338 0.26 16.65 13.27
N LEU A 339 -0.17 15.44 12.85
CA LEU A 339 -0.03 14.25 13.68
C LEU A 339 1.45 13.86 13.87
N ARG A 340 2.26 13.94 12.80
CA ARG A 340 3.70 13.70 12.86
C ARG A 340 4.39 14.62 13.85
N ASP A 341 4.15 15.92 13.70
CA ASP A 341 4.82 16.95 14.51
C ASP A 341 4.42 16.84 15.99
N GLY A 342 3.14 16.57 16.26
CA GLY A 342 2.65 16.34 17.61
C GLY A 342 3.25 15.08 18.27
N LEU A 343 3.35 13.96 17.54
CA LEU A 343 4.01 12.74 18.04
C LEU A 343 5.49 12.99 18.31
N GLN A 344 6.18 13.71 17.43
CA GLN A 344 7.60 14.04 17.60
C GLN A 344 7.83 14.97 18.81
N GLU A 345 6.98 15.97 19.01
CA GLU A 345 7.04 16.86 20.16
C GLU A 345 6.85 16.11 21.48
N ILE A 346 5.82 15.24 21.55
CA ILE A 346 5.55 14.41 22.74
C ILE A 346 6.76 13.53 23.07
N ALA A 347 7.31 12.81 22.07
CA ALA A 347 8.45 11.96 22.26
C ALA A 347 9.68 12.72 22.77
N SER A 348 9.99 13.86 22.18
CA SER A 348 11.11 14.72 22.55
C SER A 348 10.96 15.23 23.99
N ARG A 349 9.77 15.72 24.36
CA ARG A 349 9.48 16.18 25.71
C ARG A 349 9.58 15.10 26.77
N LEU A 350 9.23 13.86 26.43
CA LEU A 350 9.35 12.70 27.32
C LEU A 350 10.74 12.06 27.33
N GLY A 351 11.66 12.49 26.45
CA GLY A 351 12.99 11.91 26.29
C GLY A 351 12.95 10.47 25.74
N ILE A 352 11.97 10.15 24.90
CA ILE A 352 11.83 8.85 24.26
C ILE A 352 12.50 8.90 22.89
N PRO A 353 13.45 7.99 22.59
CA PRO A 353 14.05 7.92 21.26
C PRO A 353 13.01 7.41 20.24
N MET A 354 12.27 8.34 19.65
CA MET A 354 11.25 8.07 18.64
C MET A 354 11.39 9.07 17.49
N LEU A 355 11.31 8.57 16.27
CA LEU A 355 11.22 9.34 15.03
C LEU A 355 9.83 9.16 14.45
N ALA A 356 9.06 10.22 14.35
CA ALA A 356 7.79 10.23 13.63
C ALA A 356 8.04 10.56 12.16
N ALA A 357 7.91 9.58 11.27
CA ALA A 357 8.02 9.77 9.82
C ALA A 357 6.63 9.85 9.19
N SER A 358 6.46 10.69 8.16
CA SER A 358 5.21 10.76 7.40
C SER A 358 5.44 11.22 5.96
N TYR A 359 4.49 10.86 5.09
CA TYR A 359 4.27 11.50 3.80
C TYR A 359 2.78 11.55 3.49
N GLY A 360 2.23 12.76 3.45
CA GLY A 360 0.80 12.98 3.23
C GLY A 360 -0.06 12.23 4.26
N SER A 361 -0.91 11.32 3.78
CA SER A 361 -1.82 10.55 4.62
C SER A 361 -1.19 9.34 5.32
N ILE A 362 0.10 9.10 5.18
CA ILE A 362 0.77 7.92 5.76
C ILE A 362 1.79 8.38 6.79
N PHE A 363 1.79 7.73 7.96
CA PHE A 363 2.73 7.99 9.03
C PHE A 363 3.22 6.71 9.73
N VAL A 364 4.40 6.79 10.32
CA VAL A 364 5.03 5.70 11.09
C VAL A 364 5.74 6.28 12.32
N PRO A 365 5.37 5.88 13.54
CA PRO A 365 6.17 6.13 14.73
C PRO A 365 7.25 5.06 14.84
N TYR A 366 8.49 5.39 14.54
CA TYR A 366 9.64 4.51 14.75
C TYR A 366 10.25 4.74 16.13
N PHE A 367 10.49 3.68 16.90
CA PHE A 367 11.22 3.75 18.16
C PHE A 367 12.72 3.59 17.89
N MET A 368 13.33 4.66 17.41
CA MET A 368 14.74 4.73 17.05
C MET A 368 15.33 6.11 17.38
N ASP A 369 16.64 6.21 17.41
CA ASP A 369 17.33 7.48 17.62
C ASP A 369 17.00 8.46 16.47
N PRO A 370 16.31 9.59 16.76
CA PRO A 370 15.93 10.57 15.75
C PRO A 370 17.13 11.31 15.15
N ASP A 371 18.27 11.42 15.87
CA ASP A 371 19.46 12.13 15.40
C ASP A 371 20.14 11.42 14.22
N LEU A 372 19.85 10.13 14.03
CA LEU A 372 20.30 9.36 12.86
C LEU A 372 19.47 9.63 11.59
N GLY A 373 18.45 10.49 11.69
CA GLY A 373 17.55 10.80 10.58
C GLY A 373 16.64 9.63 10.16
N PRO A 374 15.78 9.83 9.13
CA PRO A 374 14.83 8.83 8.68
C PRO A 374 15.53 7.61 8.05
N PRO A 375 14.93 6.41 8.13
CA PRO A 375 15.47 5.22 7.51
C PRO A 375 15.53 5.38 5.99
N GLN A 376 16.62 4.92 5.37
CA GLN A 376 16.85 5.02 3.94
C GLN A 376 16.50 3.72 3.18
N ASN A 377 16.39 2.61 3.90
CA ASN A 377 16.09 1.29 3.36
C ASN A 377 15.48 0.37 4.45
N TYR A 378 15.16 -0.86 4.08
CA TYR A 378 14.60 -1.84 5.01
C TYR A 378 15.58 -2.24 6.14
N THR A 379 16.86 -2.30 5.83
CA THR A 379 17.91 -2.60 6.82
C THR A 379 17.88 -1.58 7.95
N ASP A 380 17.81 -0.28 7.63
CA ASP A 380 17.68 0.76 8.64
C ASP A 380 16.43 0.56 9.51
N VAL A 381 15.29 0.25 8.89
CA VAL A 381 14.04 0.03 9.63
C VAL A 381 14.19 -1.13 10.62
N VAL A 382 14.76 -2.25 10.19
CA VAL A 382 14.87 -3.45 11.04
C VAL A 382 15.93 -3.30 12.12
N MET A 383 17.09 -2.70 11.78
CA MET A 383 18.22 -2.61 12.70
C MET A 383 18.09 -1.47 13.71
N ARG A 384 17.38 -0.40 13.37
CA ARG A 384 17.31 0.82 14.18
C ARG A 384 16.00 0.92 14.98
N ASN A 385 14.88 0.34 14.49
CA ASN A 385 13.60 0.39 15.18
C ASN A 385 13.53 -0.66 16.30
N ASN A 386 13.28 -0.23 17.54
CA ASN A 386 13.01 -1.15 18.65
C ASN A 386 11.63 -1.79 18.46
N ALA A 387 11.61 -2.98 17.88
CA ALA A 387 10.38 -3.69 17.50
C ALA A 387 9.50 -4.03 18.71
N GLU A 388 10.08 -4.29 19.88
CA GLU A 388 9.33 -4.61 21.11
C GLU A 388 8.57 -3.37 21.62
N LYS A 389 9.26 -2.23 21.74
CA LYS A 389 8.63 -0.96 22.16
C LYS A 389 7.59 -0.48 21.15
N ASP A 390 7.85 -0.59 19.84
CA ASP A 390 6.90 -0.23 18.79
C ASP A 390 5.63 -1.11 18.88
N MET A 391 5.79 -2.43 19.07
CA MET A 391 4.64 -3.32 19.25
C MET A 391 3.87 -2.99 20.51
N ALA A 392 4.54 -2.77 21.65
CA ALA A 392 3.90 -2.42 22.91
C ALA A 392 3.10 -1.12 22.78
N PHE A 393 3.66 -0.11 22.12
CA PHE A 393 2.97 1.14 21.82
C PHE A 393 1.70 0.92 21.00
N ARG A 394 1.80 0.20 19.88
CA ARG A 394 0.65 -0.07 18.99
C ARG A 394 -0.47 -0.82 19.71
N LEU A 395 -0.15 -1.84 20.49
CA LEU A 395 -1.14 -2.59 21.24
C LEU A 395 -1.80 -1.72 22.31
N ALA A 396 -1.03 -0.90 23.04
CA ALA A 396 -1.59 0.02 24.03
C ALA A 396 -2.48 1.08 23.39
N MET A 397 -2.14 1.59 22.21
CA MET A 397 -2.99 2.51 21.43
C MET A 397 -4.32 1.84 21.03
N ILE A 398 -4.28 0.58 20.57
CA ILE A 398 -5.50 -0.18 20.20
C ILE A 398 -6.42 -0.35 21.42
N GLU A 399 -5.87 -0.71 22.58
CA GLU A 399 -6.64 -0.83 23.84
C GLU A 399 -7.31 0.49 24.24
N GLN A 400 -6.74 1.63 23.84
CA GLN A 400 -7.33 2.96 24.07
C GLN A 400 -8.25 3.42 22.92
N GLY A 401 -8.47 2.58 21.89
CA GLY A 401 -9.38 2.90 20.77
C GLY A 401 -8.74 3.59 19.58
N ILE A 402 -7.43 3.55 19.49
CA ILE A 402 -6.67 4.05 18.33
C ILE A 402 -6.12 2.86 17.57
N PHE A 403 -6.80 2.45 16.51
CA PHE A 403 -6.43 1.24 15.78
C PHE A 403 -5.25 1.50 14.83
N MET A 404 -4.06 1.18 15.29
CA MET A 404 -2.84 1.14 14.51
C MET A 404 -2.57 -0.28 14.01
N PHE A 405 -1.99 -0.43 12.80
CA PHE A 405 -1.65 -1.77 12.32
C PHE A 405 -0.63 -2.43 13.27
N PRO A 406 -0.96 -3.58 13.92
CA PRO A 406 -0.17 -4.14 15.03
C PRO A 406 1.04 -4.93 14.52
N ARG A 407 1.94 -4.26 13.82
CA ARG A 407 3.25 -4.77 13.41
C ARG A 407 4.29 -3.64 13.45
N PRO A 408 5.47 -3.89 14.05
CA PRO A 408 6.51 -2.87 14.16
C PRO A 408 6.97 -2.32 12.81
N GLY A 409 7.32 -1.04 12.77
CA GLY A 409 7.81 -0.35 11.58
C GLY A 409 6.79 -0.21 10.45
N ARG A 410 5.52 -0.55 10.67
CA ARG A 410 4.51 -0.51 9.61
C ARG A 410 3.77 0.82 9.57
N ARG A 411 3.39 1.18 8.34
CA ARG A 411 2.62 2.39 8.06
C ARG A 411 1.25 2.36 8.73
N ASN A 412 0.80 3.53 9.10
CA ASN A 412 -0.57 3.86 9.44
C ASN A 412 -1.08 4.88 8.43
N CYS A 413 -2.41 4.96 8.23
CA CYS A 413 -3.01 5.72 7.15
C CYS A 413 -4.15 6.58 7.64
N LEU A 414 -4.17 7.84 7.23
CA LEU A 414 -5.30 8.75 7.36
C LEU A 414 -6.28 8.56 6.20
N THR A 415 -7.53 8.89 6.43
CA THR A 415 -8.56 9.06 5.39
C THR A 415 -9.13 10.47 5.45
N ALA A 416 -9.79 10.92 4.40
CA ALA A 416 -10.41 12.25 4.35
C ALA A 416 -11.51 12.44 5.42
N ALA A 417 -12.01 11.36 5.99
CA ALA A 417 -12.99 11.41 7.06
C ALA A 417 -12.39 11.69 8.45
N HIS A 418 -11.06 11.60 8.61
CA HIS A 418 -10.40 12.01 9.85
C HIS A 418 -10.48 13.52 10.03
N THR A 419 -10.64 13.93 11.28
CA THR A 419 -10.73 15.34 11.67
C THR A 419 -9.56 15.76 12.55
N ARG A 420 -9.41 17.07 12.77
CA ARG A 420 -8.44 17.58 13.73
C ARG A 420 -8.69 17.06 15.15
N ALA A 421 -9.95 16.88 15.53
CA ALA A 421 -10.31 16.34 16.85
C ALA A 421 -9.86 14.87 17.01
N ASP A 422 -9.85 14.08 15.92
CA ASP A 422 -9.30 12.72 15.97
C ASP A 422 -7.78 12.74 16.16
N MET A 423 -7.09 13.71 15.54
CA MET A 423 -5.65 13.90 15.76
C MET A 423 -5.36 14.30 17.20
N ASP A 424 -6.10 15.26 17.74
CA ASP A 424 -5.93 15.74 19.13
C ASP A 424 -6.16 14.60 20.13
N LEU A 425 -7.22 13.79 19.95
CA LEU A 425 -7.47 12.59 20.75
C LEU A 425 -6.33 11.57 20.65
N THR A 426 -5.83 11.37 19.43
CA THR A 426 -4.72 10.42 19.20
C THR A 426 -3.45 10.88 19.91
N LEU A 427 -3.14 12.17 19.86
CA LEU A 427 -1.96 12.75 20.54
C LEU A 427 -2.10 12.70 22.06
N GLU A 428 -3.28 12.97 22.61
CA GLU A 428 -3.57 12.84 24.05
C GLU A 428 -3.31 11.40 24.52
N ILE A 429 -3.90 10.42 23.82
CA ILE A 429 -3.73 9.01 24.16
C ILE A 429 -2.26 8.57 23.97
N ALA A 430 -1.61 9.01 22.88
CA ALA A 430 -0.22 8.68 22.61
C ALA A 430 0.71 9.20 23.72
N GLN A 431 0.47 10.40 24.25
CA GLN A 431 1.20 10.95 25.38
C GLN A 431 1.08 10.06 26.61
N ASP A 432 -0.13 9.65 26.97
CA ASP A 432 -0.38 8.80 28.14
C ASP A 432 0.25 7.42 28.00
N VAL A 433 0.16 6.84 26.80
CA VAL A 433 0.79 5.54 26.48
C VAL A 433 2.32 5.65 26.54
N LEU A 434 2.91 6.67 25.93
CA LEU A 434 4.36 6.87 25.90
C LEU A 434 4.92 7.13 27.31
N GLN A 435 4.20 7.86 28.17
CA GLN A 435 4.58 8.02 29.58
C GLN A 435 4.68 6.68 30.35
N LYS A 436 3.81 5.74 30.05
CA LYS A 436 3.79 4.40 30.67
C LYS A 436 4.86 3.46 30.11
N LEU A 437 5.30 3.68 28.88
CA LEU A 437 6.34 2.87 28.20
C LEU A 437 7.76 3.40 28.43
N ARG A 438 7.90 4.50 29.12
CA ARG A 438 9.20 5.10 29.51
C ARG A 438 9.87 4.24 30.58
#